data_8a42648cbcc087a55880f491036b8250
#
_entry.id   8a42648cbcc087a55880f491036b8250
#
_cell.length_a   1.000
_cell.length_b   1.000
_cell.length_c   1.000
_cell.angle_alpha   90.00
_cell.angle_beta   90.00
_cell.angle_gamma   90.00
#
_symmetry.space_group_name_H-M   'P 1'
#
loop_
_entity.id
_entity.type
_entity.pdbx_description
1 polymer ?
#
loop_
_entity_poly.entity_id
_entity_poly.type
_entity_poly.pdbx_seq_one_letter_code
_entity_poly.pdbx_strand_id
1 'polypeptide(L)'
;ICNEYSANGRKSIYIPMAKAIDMQASMLENLNELDAVCIDDFTKFYHSTEWQISFFNLINQCVLSKCSLYVSSDEGISEGVVFRDLMSRIKKMHVYEVKKIADGELSQALKFCAERNGINLNNEVINYLTTRETRIFNKLFLLIKEIDLLSAQEKRKITVPFVKEMLKRIN
;
A
#
# COMPACT_ATOMS: atom_id res chain seq x y z
N ILE A 1 -8.43 -0.18 -5.85
CA ILE A 1 -8.48 0.34 -7.24
C ILE A 1 -8.34 -0.83 -8.22
N CYS A 2 -7.18 -1.50 -8.36
CA CYS A 2 -7.00 -2.56 -9.36
C CYS A 2 -8.04 -3.70 -9.26
N ASN A 3 -8.36 -4.17 -8.06
CA ASN A 3 -9.41 -5.18 -7.85
C ASN A 3 -10.79 -4.72 -8.36
N GLU A 4 -11.09 -3.44 -8.25
CA GLU A 4 -12.34 -2.85 -8.73
C GLU A 4 -12.37 -2.78 -10.25
N TYR A 5 -11.26 -2.39 -10.89
CA TYR A 5 -11.12 -2.45 -12.34
C TYR A 5 -11.29 -3.89 -12.85
N SER A 6 -10.60 -4.85 -12.24
CA SER A 6 -10.70 -6.28 -12.60
C SER A 6 -12.13 -6.83 -12.44
N ALA A 7 -12.82 -6.46 -11.36
CA ALA A 7 -14.22 -6.88 -11.13
C ALA A 7 -15.18 -6.34 -12.21
N ASN A 8 -14.82 -5.24 -12.87
CA ASN A 8 -15.57 -4.64 -13.98
C ASN A 8 -15.04 -5.06 -15.37
N GLY A 9 -14.19 -6.10 -15.45
CA GLY A 9 -13.63 -6.60 -16.70
C GLY A 9 -12.61 -5.67 -17.37
N ARG A 10 -12.09 -4.68 -16.63
CA ARG A 10 -11.11 -3.70 -17.10
C ARG A 10 -9.70 -4.14 -16.77
N LYS A 11 -8.73 -3.78 -17.62
CA LYS A 11 -7.32 -4.12 -17.45
C LYS A 11 -6.62 -3.09 -16.58
N SER A 12 -5.94 -3.54 -15.53
CA SER A 12 -5.16 -2.65 -14.66
C SER A 12 -3.88 -3.32 -14.18
N ILE A 13 -2.91 -2.50 -13.81
CA ILE A 13 -1.65 -2.95 -13.21
C ILE A 13 -1.36 -2.19 -11.92
N TYR A 14 -0.79 -2.89 -10.93
CA TYR A 14 -0.27 -2.34 -9.69
C TYR A 14 1.24 -2.54 -9.63
N ILE A 15 1.98 -1.45 -9.49
CA ILE A 15 3.45 -1.41 -9.48
C ILE A 15 3.91 -0.87 -8.13
N PRO A 16 4.30 -1.76 -7.17
CA PRO A 16 4.94 -1.33 -5.94
C PRO A 16 6.40 -0.96 -6.21
N MET A 17 6.72 0.35 -6.21
CA MET A 17 8.05 0.83 -6.56
C MET A 17 9.14 0.32 -5.61
N ALA A 18 8.81 0.03 -4.36
CA ALA A 18 9.75 -0.60 -3.43
C ALA A 18 10.29 -1.96 -3.92
N LYS A 19 9.54 -2.67 -4.78
CA LYS A 19 9.96 -3.94 -5.40
C LYS A 19 10.53 -3.76 -6.81
N ALA A 20 10.38 -2.57 -7.38
CA ALA A 20 10.85 -2.24 -8.73
C ALA A 20 12.25 -1.60 -8.73
N ILE A 21 12.94 -1.54 -7.58
CA ILE A 21 14.22 -0.87 -7.41
C ILE A 21 15.33 -1.44 -8.31
N ASP A 22 15.25 -2.73 -8.63
CA ASP A 22 16.20 -3.43 -9.50
C ASP A 22 15.73 -3.49 -10.97
N MET A 23 14.60 -2.84 -11.31
CA MET A 23 14.04 -2.84 -12.64
C MET A 23 14.48 -1.60 -13.42
N GLN A 24 14.36 -1.66 -14.75
CA GLN A 24 14.63 -0.53 -15.63
C GLN A 24 13.40 0.37 -15.76
N ALA A 25 13.63 1.66 -15.97
CA ALA A 25 12.55 2.64 -16.13
C ALA A 25 11.67 2.38 -17.38
N SER A 26 12.19 1.63 -18.36
CA SER A 26 11.44 1.17 -19.54
C SER A 26 10.24 0.27 -19.20
N MET A 27 10.16 -0.28 -17.99
CA MET A 27 8.96 -1.01 -17.54
C MET A 27 7.70 -0.15 -17.52
N LEU A 28 7.82 1.17 -17.53
CA LEU A 28 6.69 2.09 -17.60
C LEU A 28 6.17 2.32 -19.04
N GLU A 29 6.85 1.80 -20.05
CA GLU A 29 6.46 1.95 -21.45
C GLU A 29 5.21 1.12 -21.76
N ASN A 30 4.35 1.67 -22.65
CA ASN A 30 3.11 1.03 -23.14
C ASN A 30 2.05 0.70 -22.07
N LEU A 31 2.24 1.13 -20.81
CA LEU A 31 1.23 0.93 -19.77
C LEU A 31 -0.06 1.73 -20.02
N ASN A 32 0.00 2.74 -20.86
CA ASN A 32 -1.15 3.53 -21.29
C ASN A 32 -2.16 2.73 -22.15
N GLU A 33 -1.84 1.53 -22.58
CA GLU A 33 -2.76 0.59 -23.25
C GLU A 33 -3.74 -0.08 -22.28
N LEU A 34 -3.50 0.08 -20.98
CA LEU A 34 -4.38 -0.40 -19.92
C LEU A 34 -5.45 0.63 -19.58
N ASP A 35 -6.53 0.20 -18.92
CA ASP A 35 -7.57 1.09 -18.41
C ASP A 35 -7.10 1.86 -17.16
N ALA A 36 -6.21 1.25 -16.35
CA ALA A 36 -5.63 1.91 -15.18
C ALA A 36 -4.22 1.44 -14.87
N VAL A 37 -3.38 2.37 -14.41
CA VAL A 37 -2.04 2.14 -13.87
C VAL A 37 -1.99 2.70 -12.45
N CYS A 38 -1.59 1.87 -11.49
CA CYS A 38 -1.41 2.24 -10.09
C CYS A 38 0.07 2.11 -9.73
N ILE A 39 0.73 3.23 -9.43
CA ILE A 39 2.13 3.27 -8.99
C ILE A 39 2.17 3.62 -7.51
N ASP A 40 2.75 2.74 -6.70
CA ASP A 40 2.81 2.89 -5.25
C ASP A 40 4.21 3.29 -4.81
N ASP A 41 4.31 4.26 -3.89
CA ASP A 41 5.58 4.81 -3.38
C ASP A 41 6.48 5.43 -4.47
N PHE A 42 5.91 6.20 -5.38
CA PHE A 42 6.64 6.77 -6.53
C PHE A 42 7.86 7.61 -6.13
N THR A 43 7.86 8.25 -4.97
CA THR A 43 8.98 9.07 -4.46
C THR A 43 10.29 8.29 -4.31
N LYS A 44 10.24 6.96 -4.24
CA LYS A 44 11.44 6.10 -4.18
C LYS A 44 12.41 6.31 -5.37
N PHE A 45 11.92 6.83 -6.49
CA PHE A 45 12.69 6.98 -7.73
C PHE A 45 13.03 8.41 -8.10
N TYR A 46 12.74 9.38 -7.25
CA TYR A 46 13.05 10.79 -7.53
C TYR A 46 14.52 11.09 -7.77
N HIS A 47 15.43 10.25 -7.27
CA HIS A 47 16.87 10.41 -7.46
C HIS A 47 17.35 10.02 -8.86
N SER A 48 16.53 9.34 -9.66
CA SER A 48 16.89 8.90 -11.01
C SER A 48 16.19 9.75 -12.07
N THR A 49 16.98 10.48 -12.87
CA THR A 49 16.49 11.26 -13.99
C THR A 49 15.79 10.38 -15.03
N GLU A 50 16.28 9.17 -15.27
CA GLU A 50 15.69 8.21 -16.21
C GLU A 50 14.25 7.85 -15.80
N TRP A 51 14.03 7.54 -14.53
CA TRP A 51 12.70 7.26 -14.00
C TRP A 51 11.79 8.50 -14.07
N GLN A 52 12.31 9.68 -13.79
CA GLN A 52 11.52 10.91 -13.90
C GLN A 52 11.06 11.17 -15.35
N ILE A 53 11.93 10.93 -16.35
CA ILE A 53 11.58 11.06 -17.77
C ILE A 53 10.55 10.01 -18.18
N SER A 54 10.75 8.74 -17.82
CA SER A 54 9.81 7.67 -18.14
C SER A 54 8.44 7.90 -17.52
N PHE A 55 8.39 8.39 -16.29
CA PHE A 55 7.14 8.76 -15.64
C PHE A 55 6.44 9.96 -16.30
N PHE A 56 7.19 10.98 -16.70
CA PHE A 56 6.65 12.10 -17.45
C PHE A 56 6.01 11.63 -18.77
N ASN A 57 6.68 10.73 -19.49
CA ASN A 57 6.16 10.14 -20.73
C ASN A 57 4.88 9.33 -20.46
N LEU A 58 4.86 8.52 -19.41
CA LEU A 58 3.67 7.77 -19.00
C LEU A 58 2.49 8.69 -18.70
N ILE A 59 2.69 9.78 -17.93
CA ILE A 59 1.61 10.75 -17.66
C ILE A 59 1.03 11.29 -18.97
N ASN A 60 1.89 11.72 -19.90
CA ASN A 60 1.43 12.27 -21.17
C ASN A 60 0.67 11.22 -22.00
N GLN A 61 1.17 9.99 -22.06
CA GLN A 61 0.52 8.90 -22.78
C GLN A 61 -0.84 8.53 -22.15
N CYS A 62 -0.93 8.44 -20.83
CA CYS A 62 -2.18 8.17 -20.13
C CYS A 62 -3.25 9.24 -20.40
N VAL A 63 -2.86 10.52 -20.46
CA VAL A 63 -3.79 11.60 -20.81
C VAL A 63 -4.33 11.43 -22.23
N LEU A 64 -3.49 11.04 -23.19
CA LEU A 64 -3.89 10.86 -24.59
C LEU A 64 -4.79 9.61 -24.78
N SER A 65 -4.48 8.51 -24.13
CA SER A 65 -5.21 7.24 -24.25
C SER A 65 -6.42 7.13 -23.31
N LYS A 66 -6.64 8.13 -22.43
CA LYS A 66 -7.65 8.10 -21.35
C LYS A 66 -7.43 6.98 -20.34
N CYS A 67 -6.20 6.50 -20.18
CA CYS A 67 -5.83 5.57 -19.12
C CYS A 67 -5.81 6.31 -17.78
N SER A 68 -6.41 5.74 -16.75
CA SER A 68 -6.42 6.32 -15.41
C SER A 68 -5.09 6.04 -14.70
N LEU A 69 -4.35 7.09 -14.34
CA LEU A 69 -3.09 6.97 -13.62
C LEU A 69 -3.29 7.36 -12.15
N TYR A 70 -3.01 6.41 -11.25
CA TYR A 70 -3.04 6.59 -9.80
C TYR A 70 -1.63 6.46 -9.24
N VAL A 71 -1.22 7.42 -8.42
CA VAL A 71 0.12 7.44 -7.83
C VAL A 71 0.00 7.70 -6.34
N SER A 72 0.69 6.92 -5.52
CA SER A 72 0.82 7.18 -4.10
C SER A 72 2.22 7.66 -3.73
N SER A 73 2.30 8.37 -2.60
CA SER A 73 3.55 8.86 -2.02
C SER A 73 3.36 9.05 -0.51
N ASP A 74 4.39 8.73 0.26
CA ASP A 74 4.43 9.00 1.71
C ASP A 74 4.74 10.46 2.03
N GLU A 75 5.38 11.17 1.09
CA GLU A 75 5.80 12.56 1.19
C GLU A 75 5.09 13.42 0.15
N GLY A 76 5.28 14.74 0.23
CA GLY A 76 4.77 15.64 -0.80
C GLY A 76 5.27 15.24 -2.19
N ILE A 77 4.36 14.85 -3.07
CA ILE A 77 4.67 14.25 -4.38
C ILE A 77 5.55 15.14 -5.27
N SER A 78 5.68 16.42 -4.95
CA SER A 78 6.51 17.39 -5.68
C SER A 78 7.92 17.54 -5.10
N GLU A 79 8.20 17.02 -3.91
CA GLU A 79 9.52 17.11 -3.28
C GLU A 79 10.50 16.15 -3.98
N GLY A 80 11.71 16.66 -4.32
CA GLY A 80 12.74 15.87 -4.98
C GLY A 80 12.62 15.75 -6.50
N VAL A 81 11.59 16.29 -7.13
CA VAL A 81 11.48 16.32 -8.60
C VAL A 81 12.38 17.41 -9.16
N VAL A 82 13.41 16.99 -9.90
CA VAL A 82 14.36 17.90 -10.56
C VAL A 82 13.88 18.29 -11.96
N PHE A 83 13.18 17.40 -12.65
CA PHE A 83 12.68 17.60 -13.99
C PHE A 83 11.45 18.53 -14.00
N ARG A 84 11.63 19.78 -14.46
CA ARG A 84 10.59 20.84 -14.39
C ARG A 84 9.29 20.49 -15.09
N ASP A 85 9.36 19.78 -16.22
CA ASP A 85 8.18 19.42 -16.99
C ASP A 85 7.35 18.36 -16.24
N LEU A 86 8.00 17.42 -15.61
CA LEU A 86 7.33 16.46 -14.70
C LEU A 86 6.63 17.19 -13.55
N MET A 87 7.31 18.13 -12.90
CA MET A 87 6.73 18.95 -11.85
C MET A 87 5.43 19.64 -12.32
N SER A 88 5.44 20.18 -13.53
CA SER A 88 4.26 20.86 -14.09
C SER A 88 3.08 19.90 -14.31
N ARG A 89 3.35 18.62 -14.62
CA ARG A 89 2.32 17.58 -14.78
C ARG A 89 1.78 17.13 -13.43
N ILE A 90 2.65 16.87 -12.47
CA ILE A 90 2.27 16.46 -11.12
C ILE A 90 1.35 17.50 -10.46
N LYS A 91 1.69 18.80 -10.59
CA LYS A 91 0.84 19.90 -10.05
C LYS A 91 -0.56 19.97 -10.64
N LYS A 92 -0.80 19.35 -11.79
CA LYS A 92 -2.13 19.27 -12.42
C LYS A 92 -2.92 18.04 -12.04
N MET A 93 -2.31 17.09 -11.34
CA MET A 93 -3.01 15.89 -10.85
C MET A 93 -3.92 16.25 -9.68
N HIS A 94 -5.02 15.51 -9.55
CA HIS A 94 -5.88 15.61 -8.36
C HIS A 94 -5.16 14.95 -7.19
N VAL A 95 -4.99 15.68 -6.10
CA VAL A 95 -4.32 15.20 -4.89
C VAL A 95 -5.34 14.92 -3.80
N TYR A 96 -5.28 13.72 -3.22
CA TYR A 96 -6.08 13.29 -2.08
C TYR A 96 -5.15 12.93 -0.93
N GLU A 97 -5.31 13.61 0.19
CA GLU A 97 -4.59 13.28 1.41
C GLU A 97 -5.30 12.13 2.14
N VAL A 98 -4.59 11.03 2.34
CA VAL A 98 -5.07 9.91 3.16
C VAL A 98 -4.61 10.14 4.60
N LYS A 99 -5.55 10.46 5.48
CA LYS A 99 -5.26 10.68 6.91
C LYS A 99 -4.84 9.38 7.58
N LYS A 100 -3.90 9.48 8.52
CA LYS A 100 -3.56 8.35 9.40
C LYS A 100 -4.76 7.96 10.25
N ILE A 101 -4.87 6.67 10.54
CA ILE A 101 -5.89 6.14 11.45
C ILE A 101 -5.71 6.81 12.82
N ALA A 102 -6.76 7.43 13.34
CA ALA A 102 -6.74 8.01 14.67
C ALA A 102 -6.62 6.92 15.75
N ASP A 103 -5.99 7.26 16.89
CA ASP A 103 -5.75 6.29 17.98
C ASP A 103 -7.06 5.64 18.48
N GLY A 104 -8.17 6.35 18.49
CA GLY A 104 -9.49 5.84 18.86
C GLY A 104 -10.10 4.86 17.84
N GLU A 105 -9.65 4.90 16.59
CA GLU A 105 -10.16 4.08 15.48
C GLU A 105 -9.28 2.85 15.21
N LEU A 106 -8.11 2.78 15.84
CA LEU A 106 -7.11 1.73 15.58
C LEU A 106 -7.69 0.32 15.78
N SER A 107 -8.40 0.09 16.88
CA SER A 107 -9.00 -1.21 17.18
C SER A 107 -10.04 -1.63 16.14
N GLN A 108 -10.88 -0.68 15.71
CA GLN A 108 -11.91 -0.92 14.71
C GLN A 108 -11.30 -1.19 13.34
N ALA A 109 -10.28 -0.42 12.95
CA ALA A 109 -9.56 -0.62 11.70
C ALA A 109 -8.85 -1.99 11.65
N LEU A 110 -8.20 -2.40 12.75
CA LEU A 110 -7.56 -3.73 12.85
C LEU A 110 -8.58 -4.85 12.72
N LYS A 111 -9.72 -4.73 13.40
CA LYS A 111 -10.80 -5.72 13.32
C LYS A 111 -11.32 -5.85 11.89
N PHE A 112 -11.64 -4.73 11.26
CA PHE A 112 -12.11 -4.69 9.89
C PHE A 112 -11.11 -5.34 8.90
N CYS A 113 -9.83 -5.01 9.02
CA CYS A 113 -8.80 -5.58 8.15
C CYS A 113 -8.57 -7.07 8.43
N ALA A 114 -8.63 -7.51 9.69
CA ALA A 114 -8.53 -8.93 10.05
C ALA A 114 -9.69 -9.73 9.43
N GLU A 115 -10.92 -9.28 9.60
CA GLU A 115 -12.12 -9.92 9.03
C GLU A 115 -12.03 -10.02 7.49
N ARG A 116 -11.60 -8.97 6.81
CA ARG A 116 -11.41 -8.99 5.35
C ARG A 116 -10.31 -9.95 4.87
N ASN A 117 -9.39 -10.33 5.73
CA ASN A 117 -8.35 -11.33 5.47
C ASN A 117 -8.70 -12.72 6.01
N GLY A 118 -9.96 -12.94 6.46
CA GLY A 118 -10.42 -14.22 6.99
C GLY A 118 -9.92 -14.53 8.40
N ILE A 119 -9.31 -13.57 9.10
CA ILE A 119 -8.75 -13.73 10.44
C ILE A 119 -9.83 -13.38 11.46
N ASN A 120 -10.22 -14.34 12.26
CA ASN A 120 -11.24 -14.12 13.30
C ASN A 120 -10.59 -13.77 14.64
N LEU A 121 -10.69 -12.49 15.03
CA LEU A 121 -10.18 -11.97 16.29
C LEU A 121 -11.32 -11.52 17.19
N ASN A 122 -11.28 -11.91 18.46
CA ASN A 122 -12.18 -11.36 19.45
C ASN A 122 -11.69 -9.97 19.94
N ASN A 123 -12.60 -9.19 20.52
CA ASN A 123 -12.29 -7.84 20.98
C ASN A 123 -11.23 -7.83 22.10
N GLU A 124 -11.13 -8.88 22.91
CA GLU A 124 -10.13 -9.00 23.98
C GLU A 124 -8.71 -9.07 23.42
N VAL A 125 -8.52 -9.85 22.33
CA VAL A 125 -7.21 -9.95 21.64
C VAL A 125 -6.84 -8.62 21.01
N ILE A 126 -7.78 -7.96 20.33
CA ILE A 126 -7.54 -6.65 19.72
C ILE A 126 -7.15 -5.63 20.79
N ASN A 127 -7.90 -5.56 21.88
CA ASN A 127 -7.61 -4.65 22.99
C ASN A 127 -6.26 -4.96 23.65
N TYR A 128 -5.93 -6.24 23.81
CA TYR A 128 -4.62 -6.63 24.33
C TYR A 128 -3.48 -6.14 23.43
N LEU A 129 -3.57 -6.38 22.13
CA LEU A 129 -2.55 -5.97 21.16
C LEU A 129 -2.39 -4.45 21.10
N THR A 130 -3.49 -3.70 21.00
CA THR A 130 -3.46 -2.23 20.91
C THR A 130 -3.00 -1.54 22.19
N THR A 131 -3.08 -2.21 23.35
CA THR A 131 -2.68 -1.66 24.65
C THR A 131 -1.23 -1.99 25.00
N ARG A 132 -0.75 -3.16 24.58
CA ARG A 132 0.56 -3.71 25.03
C ARG A 132 1.66 -3.62 23.99
N GLU A 133 1.29 -3.58 22.71
CA GLU A 133 2.22 -3.52 21.60
C GLU A 133 2.29 -2.09 21.00
N THR A 134 2.91 -1.98 19.85
CA THR A 134 2.99 -0.71 19.11
C THR A 134 1.60 -0.20 18.71
N ARG A 135 1.43 1.12 18.59
CA ARG A 135 0.22 1.72 18.01
C ARG A 135 0.30 1.96 16.50
N ILE A 136 1.33 1.43 15.86
CA ILE A 136 1.51 1.54 14.41
C ILE A 136 0.69 0.45 13.73
N PHE A 137 -0.37 0.86 13.00
CA PHE A 137 -1.31 -0.05 12.36
C PHE A 137 -0.62 -1.15 11.55
N ASN A 138 0.31 -0.80 10.67
CA ASN A 138 0.99 -1.78 9.80
C ASN A 138 1.77 -2.84 10.60
N LYS A 139 2.45 -2.43 11.68
CA LYS A 139 3.18 -3.36 12.54
C LYS A 139 2.23 -4.31 13.27
N LEU A 140 1.13 -3.77 13.81
CA LEU A 140 0.11 -4.59 14.47
C LEU A 140 -0.55 -5.56 13.49
N PHE A 141 -0.85 -5.11 12.29
CA PHE A 141 -1.50 -5.97 11.31
C PHE A 141 -0.58 -7.09 10.79
N LEU A 142 0.71 -6.82 10.60
CA LEU A 142 1.71 -7.84 10.28
C LEU A 142 1.82 -8.88 11.41
N LEU A 143 1.87 -8.41 12.66
CA LEU A 143 1.89 -9.27 13.84
C LEU A 143 0.63 -10.16 13.93
N ILE A 144 -0.54 -9.61 13.64
CA ILE A 144 -1.80 -10.36 13.59
C ILE A 144 -1.73 -11.47 12.54
N LYS A 145 -1.19 -11.20 11.35
CA LYS A 145 -1.01 -12.22 10.30
C LYS A 145 -0.06 -13.33 10.71
N GLU A 146 1.00 -13.00 11.41
CA GLU A 146 1.96 -13.98 11.92
C GLU A 146 1.33 -14.86 13.01
N ILE A 147 0.57 -14.26 13.93
CA ILE A 147 -0.18 -14.99 14.97
C ILE A 147 -1.23 -15.91 14.33
N ASP A 148 -1.91 -15.47 13.28
CA ASP A 148 -2.89 -16.29 12.57
C ASP A 148 -2.24 -17.51 11.90
N LEU A 149 -1.09 -17.32 11.26
CA LEU A 149 -0.33 -18.42 10.67
C LEU A 149 0.07 -19.46 11.73
N LEU A 150 0.59 -19.01 12.88
CA LEU A 150 0.95 -19.88 13.98
C LEU A 150 -0.26 -20.59 14.59
N SER A 151 -1.40 -19.90 14.70
CA SER A 151 -2.69 -20.45 15.14
C SER A 151 -3.14 -21.61 14.24
N ALA A 152 -3.01 -21.43 12.91
CA ALA A 152 -3.34 -22.45 11.93
C ALA A 152 -2.39 -23.67 12.02
N GLN A 153 -1.09 -23.43 12.17
CA GLN A 153 -0.08 -24.49 12.32
C GLN A 153 -0.31 -25.33 13.59
N GLU A 154 -0.59 -24.69 14.71
CA GLU A 154 -0.84 -25.37 16.00
C GLU A 154 -2.28 -25.86 16.16
N LYS A 155 -3.19 -25.55 15.22
CA LYS A 155 -4.63 -25.85 15.28
C LYS A 155 -5.28 -25.33 16.57
N ARG A 156 -4.86 -24.15 17.01
CA ARG A 156 -5.33 -23.49 18.25
C ARG A 156 -6.03 -22.18 17.90
N LYS A 157 -7.08 -21.85 18.65
CA LYS A 157 -7.78 -20.56 18.50
C LYS A 157 -6.92 -19.40 19.00
N ILE A 158 -7.04 -18.25 18.33
CA ILE A 158 -6.38 -17.00 18.73
C ILE A 158 -7.09 -16.45 19.98
N THR A 159 -6.45 -16.60 21.13
CA THR A 159 -6.90 -16.12 22.43
C THR A 159 -5.80 -15.28 23.07
N VAL A 160 -6.11 -14.46 24.08
CA VAL A 160 -5.10 -13.65 24.77
C VAL A 160 -3.95 -14.50 25.33
N PRO A 161 -4.18 -15.65 25.99
CA PRO A 161 -3.10 -16.55 26.41
C PRO A 161 -2.23 -17.04 25.25
N PHE A 162 -2.84 -17.44 24.11
CA PHE A 162 -2.11 -17.87 22.93
C PHE A 162 -1.25 -16.73 22.37
N VAL A 163 -1.80 -15.53 22.23
CA VAL A 163 -1.05 -14.36 21.78
C VAL A 163 0.14 -14.06 22.67
N LYS A 164 -0.02 -14.11 24.01
CA LYS A 164 1.10 -13.93 24.96
C LYS A 164 2.20 -14.96 24.79
N GLU A 165 1.84 -16.20 24.48
CA GLU A 165 2.82 -17.26 24.20
C GLU A 165 3.57 -17.00 22.91
N MET A 166 2.86 -16.64 21.83
CA MET A 166 3.45 -16.37 20.51
C MET A 166 4.37 -15.14 20.55
N LEU A 167 3.99 -14.07 21.21
CA LEU A 167 4.82 -12.87 21.36
C LEU A 167 6.17 -13.15 22.02
N LYS A 168 6.24 -14.13 22.92
CA LYS A 168 7.53 -14.55 23.53
C LYS A 168 8.41 -15.34 22.58
N ARG A 169 7.85 -15.90 21.51
CA ARG A 169 8.60 -16.68 20.50
C ARG A 169 9.05 -15.79 19.34
N ILE A 170 8.31 -14.71 19.07
CA ILE A 170 8.58 -13.76 17.96
C ILE A 170 9.64 -12.72 18.38
N ASN A 171 9.67 -12.31 19.66
CA ASN A 171 10.66 -11.38 20.24
C ASN A 171 11.86 -12.14 20.81
#